data_c1d4b7266762645b8d6d701c78138cff
#
_entry.id   c1d4b7266762645b8d6d701c78138cff
#
_cell.length_a   1.000
_cell.length_b   1.000
_cell.length_c   1.000
_cell.angle_alpha   90.00
_cell.angle_beta   90.00
_cell.angle_gamma   90.00
#
_symmetry.space_group_name_H-M   'P 1'
#
loop_
_entity.id
_entity.type
_entity.pdbx_description
1 polymer ?
#
loop_
_entity_poly.entity_id
_entity_poly.type
_entity_poly.pdbx_seq_one_letter_code
_entity_poly.pdbx_strand_id
1 'polypeptide(L)'
;MASAIDFLAFGAHPDDIELGCAGTLIKLAQQGYRTAAVTLTRGEAGTRGTPEIRKQEFAAAAKMMQVAVHHQLDMPDAAIEETYANKLKLVQVIRELRPRVVATVHWESRHPDHIHTSNLVRDAAMIAGLKNLNGAQGEPWRPYRVLYFLERYELPPSFIVDISSAFEQKMRAVREHESQFHGPNMGKYGEAQTILTNPEFLEVIEVKNRRWGAKIGAKYGEAYVVRELVRIDDPVAAFGEWCQDTVP
;
A
#
# COMPACT_ATOMS: atom_id res chain seq x y z
N MET A 1 -10.61 2.41 24.36
CA MET A 1 -9.68 1.70 23.45
C MET A 1 -9.91 2.28 22.06
N ALA A 2 -8.87 2.66 21.33
CA ALA A 2 -9.02 3.04 19.93
C ALA A 2 -9.64 1.84 19.19
N SER A 3 -10.62 2.09 18.31
CA SER A 3 -11.24 1.01 17.56
C SER A 3 -10.22 0.39 16.59
N ALA A 4 -10.18 -0.95 16.50
CA ALA A 4 -9.24 -1.70 15.67
C ALA A 4 -9.29 -1.24 14.20
N ILE A 5 -8.17 -1.38 13.50
CA ILE A 5 -8.05 -1.14 12.07
C ILE A 5 -8.42 -2.41 11.33
N ASP A 6 -9.26 -2.31 10.29
CA ASP A 6 -9.61 -3.47 9.45
C ASP A 6 -8.52 -3.78 8.44
N PHE A 7 -7.94 -2.75 7.82
CA PHE A 7 -6.94 -2.90 6.77
C PHE A 7 -5.80 -1.90 6.95
N LEU A 8 -4.56 -2.40 7.06
CA LEU A 8 -3.34 -1.61 7.22
C LEU A 8 -2.43 -1.81 6.00
N ALA A 9 -2.11 -0.73 5.30
CA ALA A 9 -1.13 -0.76 4.21
C ALA A 9 0.23 -0.24 4.66
N PHE A 10 1.30 -0.95 4.28
CA PHE A 10 2.69 -0.53 4.43
C PHE A 10 3.31 -0.25 3.06
N GLY A 11 3.95 0.91 2.92
CA GLY A 11 4.85 1.27 1.82
C GLY A 11 6.27 1.47 2.32
N ALA A 12 7.26 1.36 1.46
CA ALA A 12 8.64 1.73 1.77
C ALA A 12 8.77 3.26 1.86
N HIS A 13 8.24 3.95 0.85
CA HIS A 13 8.32 5.40 0.71
C HIS A 13 6.94 6.06 0.68
N PRO A 14 6.86 7.37 0.96
CA PRO A 14 5.65 8.14 0.69
C PRO A 14 5.36 8.18 -0.82
N ASP A 15 4.28 7.61 -1.27
CA ASP A 15 3.73 7.40 -2.61
C ASP A 15 3.47 5.94 -3.01
N ASP A 16 4.18 4.96 -2.44
CA ASP A 16 4.01 3.54 -2.78
C ASP A 16 2.57 3.04 -2.57
N ILE A 17 1.99 3.43 -1.43
CA ILE A 17 0.62 3.03 -1.07
C ILE A 17 -0.38 3.62 -2.06
N GLU A 18 -0.17 4.87 -2.43
CA GLU A 18 -1.01 5.59 -3.38
C GLU A 18 -0.94 4.94 -4.77
N LEU A 19 0.24 4.55 -5.20
CA LEU A 19 0.47 3.89 -6.47
C LEU A 19 -0.07 2.46 -6.51
N GLY A 20 0.06 1.73 -5.39
CA GLY A 20 -0.22 0.30 -5.33
C GLY A 20 -1.60 -0.07 -4.85
N CYS A 21 -2.17 0.63 -3.84
CA CYS A 21 -3.36 0.15 -3.15
C CYS A 21 -4.35 1.24 -2.68
N ALA A 22 -4.21 2.50 -3.10
CA ALA A 22 -5.09 3.58 -2.68
C ALA A 22 -6.56 3.37 -3.08
N GLY A 23 -6.81 2.82 -4.25
CA GLY A 23 -8.18 2.53 -4.71
C GLY A 23 -8.89 1.55 -3.77
N THR A 24 -8.17 0.52 -3.32
CA THR A 24 -8.67 -0.44 -2.33
C THR A 24 -8.94 0.22 -0.98
N LEU A 25 -8.00 1.06 -0.47
CA LEU A 25 -8.19 1.79 0.79
C LEU A 25 -9.43 2.71 0.75
N ILE A 26 -9.58 3.47 -0.33
CA ILE A 26 -10.73 4.36 -0.55
C ILE A 26 -12.04 3.56 -0.59
N LYS A 27 -12.08 2.48 -1.36
CA LYS A 27 -13.27 1.62 -1.48
C LYS A 27 -13.66 1.02 -0.12
N LEU A 28 -12.67 0.54 0.64
CA LEU A 28 -12.90 0.01 1.98
C LEU A 28 -13.42 1.09 2.93
N ALA A 29 -12.85 2.30 2.91
CA ALA A 29 -13.33 3.42 3.71
C ALA A 29 -14.78 3.80 3.36
N GLN A 30 -15.13 3.82 2.07
CA GLN A 30 -16.51 4.05 1.60
C GLN A 30 -17.50 2.97 2.07
N GLN A 31 -17.01 1.75 2.30
CA GLN A 31 -17.79 0.64 2.86
C GLN A 31 -17.86 0.66 4.40
N GLY A 32 -17.26 1.66 5.06
CA GLY A 32 -17.27 1.84 6.51
C GLY A 32 -16.15 1.09 7.25
N TYR A 33 -15.20 0.46 6.55
CA TYR A 33 -14.03 -0.13 7.17
C TYR A 33 -13.05 0.94 7.62
N ARG A 34 -12.37 0.71 8.73
CA ARG A 34 -11.28 1.56 9.22
C ARG A 34 -9.97 1.13 8.60
N THR A 35 -9.36 2.02 7.85
CA THR A 35 -8.10 1.75 7.14
C THR A 35 -6.95 2.58 7.71
N ALA A 36 -5.72 2.12 7.52
CA ALA A 36 -4.51 2.83 7.90
C ALA A 36 -3.42 2.71 6.82
N ALA A 37 -2.54 3.72 6.77
CA ALA A 37 -1.40 3.79 5.85
C ALA A 37 -0.12 4.12 6.64
N VAL A 38 0.94 3.34 6.45
CA VAL A 38 2.23 3.52 7.13
C VAL A 38 3.37 3.41 6.13
N THR A 39 4.25 4.40 6.07
CA THR A 39 5.49 4.31 5.29
C THR A 39 6.68 4.05 6.21
N LEU A 40 7.65 3.26 5.74
CA LEU A 40 8.80 2.88 6.56
C LEU A 40 9.86 3.99 6.61
N THR A 41 9.99 4.77 5.53
CA THR A 41 10.94 5.89 5.43
C THR A 41 10.20 7.23 5.30
N ARG A 42 10.93 8.30 5.36
CA ARG A 42 10.44 9.66 5.08
C ARG A 42 10.71 10.08 3.63
N GLY A 43 11.33 9.21 2.83
CA GLY A 43 11.71 9.50 1.45
C GLY A 43 12.88 10.50 1.35
N GLU A 44 13.75 10.54 2.35
CA GLU A 44 14.81 11.56 2.51
C GLU A 44 15.97 11.41 1.51
N ALA A 45 16.17 10.23 0.92
CA ALA A 45 17.15 10.03 -0.15
C ALA A 45 16.58 10.38 -1.54
N GLY A 46 15.31 10.73 -1.62
CA GLY A 46 14.65 11.08 -2.86
C GLY A 46 15.26 12.31 -3.54
N THR A 47 15.32 12.29 -4.87
CA THR A 47 15.91 13.38 -5.68
C THR A 47 15.16 14.70 -5.52
N ARG A 48 13.88 14.67 -5.15
CA ARG A 48 12.98 15.83 -5.12
C ARG A 48 12.20 15.89 -3.81
N GLY A 49 11.86 17.12 -3.40
CA GLY A 49 11.21 17.37 -2.13
C GLY A 49 12.18 17.24 -0.93
N THR A 50 11.73 17.64 0.24
CA THR A 50 12.42 17.40 1.51
C THR A 50 11.58 16.43 2.35
N PRO A 51 12.13 15.82 3.41
CA PRO A 51 11.33 14.98 4.32
C PRO A 51 10.08 15.67 4.85
N GLU A 52 10.16 16.97 5.11
CA GLU A 52 9.04 17.78 5.61
C GLU A 52 7.97 17.97 4.55
N ILE A 53 8.36 18.24 3.30
CA ILE A 53 7.45 18.35 2.15
C ILE A 53 6.77 16.99 1.94
N ARG A 54 7.54 15.92 1.83
CA ARG A 54 7.00 14.57 1.61
C ARG A 54 6.08 14.10 2.74
N LYS A 55 6.34 14.54 3.98
CA LYS A 55 5.43 14.30 5.11
C LYS A 55 4.09 15.01 4.93
N GLN A 56 4.10 16.27 4.47
CA GLN A 56 2.87 17.03 4.21
C GLN A 56 2.09 16.41 3.06
N GLU A 57 2.77 16.04 1.99
CA GLU A 57 2.17 15.37 0.82
C GLU A 57 1.52 14.04 1.22
N PHE A 58 2.21 13.20 1.99
CA PHE A 58 1.65 11.94 2.48
C PHE A 58 0.43 12.17 3.38
N ALA A 59 0.45 13.18 4.25
CA ALA A 59 -0.70 13.52 5.08
C ALA A 59 -1.90 14.00 4.23
N ALA A 60 -1.66 14.77 3.16
CA ALA A 60 -2.70 15.20 2.23
C ALA A 60 -3.26 14.01 1.44
N ALA A 61 -2.41 13.13 0.94
CA ALA A 61 -2.79 11.89 0.27
C ALA A 61 -3.61 10.97 1.21
N ALA A 62 -3.18 10.80 2.45
CA ALA A 62 -3.89 10.02 3.47
C ALA A 62 -5.32 10.56 3.71
N LYS A 63 -5.48 11.88 3.73
CA LYS A 63 -6.80 12.52 3.81
C LYS A 63 -7.64 12.23 2.57
N MET A 64 -7.05 12.29 1.37
CA MET A 64 -7.74 11.91 0.12
C MET A 64 -8.17 10.45 0.11
N MET A 65 -7.34 9.55 0.66
CA MET A 65 -7.67 8.14 0.80
C MET A 65 -8.68 7.84 1.92
N GLN A 66 -9.03 8.83 2.75
CA GLN A 66 -9.93 8.68 3.91
C GLN A 66 -9.44 7.66 4.94
N VAL A 67 -8.12 7.47 5.06
CA VAL A 67 -7.59 6.57 6.07
C VAL A 67 -7.74 7.16 7.47
N ALA A 68 -8.10 6.32 8.44
CA ALA A 68 -8.32 6.74 9.82
C ALA A 68 -7.01 7.05 10.57
N VAL A 69 -5.92 6.41 10.16
CA VAL A 69 -4.59 6.56 10.77
C VAL A 69 -3.53 6.55 9.68
N HIS A 70 -2.56 7.46 9.77
CA HIS A 70 -1.37 7.42 8.94
C HIS A 70 -0.12 7.73 9.78
N HIS A 71 0.98 7.04 9.47
CA HIS A 71 2.28 7.22 10.12
C HIS A 71 3.41 7.15 9.11
N GLN A 72 4.50 7.88 9.39
CA GLN A 72 5.80 7.66 8.76
C GLN A 72 6.76 7.16 9.85
N LEU A 73 7.40 6.04 9.62
CA LEU A 73 8.49 5.57 10.44
C LEU A 73 9.79 6.30 10.05
N ASP A 74 10.87 6.01 10.75
CA ASP A 74 12.16 6.69 10.62
C ASP A 74 13.27 5.72 10.15
N MET A 75 12.93 4.73 9.34
CA MET A 75 13.95 3.88 8.73
C MET A 75 14.69 4.67 7.67
N PRO A 76 16.01 4.44 7.49
CA PRO A 76 16.79 5.18 6.50
C PRO A 76 16.34 4.81 5.08
N ASP A 77 16.05 5.82 4.27
CA ASP A 77 15.69 5.69 2.87
C ASP A 77 16.90 5.21 2.04
N ALA A 78 16.66 4.33 1.08
CA ALA A 78 17.66 3.60 0.28
C ALA A 78 18.55 2.64 1.10
N ALA A 79 18.26 2.43 2.39
CA ALA A 79 19.05 1.59 3.29
C ALA A 79 18.17 0.87 4.34
N ILE A 80 16.97 0.45 3.96
CA ILE A 80 16.11 -0.39 4.82
C ILE A 80 16.79 -1.73 5.03
N GLU A 81 16.98 -2.13 6.29
CA GLU A 81 17.54 -3.40 6.68
C GLU A 81 16.56 -4.28 7.45
N GLU A 82 16.59 -5.58 7.22
CA GLU A 82 15.76 -6.58 7.88
C GLU A 82 16.21 -6.93 9.31
N THR A 83 16.63 -5.92 10.08
CA THR A 83 17.11 -6.10 11.44
C THR A 83 15.97 -6.43 12.40
N TYR A 84 16.31 -7.04 13.55
CA TYR A 84 15.34 -7.29 14.61
C TYR A 84 14.73 -5.99 15.16
N ALA A 85 15.54 -4.94 15.29
CA ALA A 85 15.08 -3.64 15.74
C ALA A 85 14.02 -3.05 14.79
N ASN A 86 14.23 -3.13 13.48
CA ASN A 86 13.26 -2.69 12.48
C ASN A 86 12.00 -3.56 12.49
N LYS A 87 12.12 -4.88 12.68
CA LYS A 87 10.95 -5.76 12.86
C LYS A 87 10.11 -5.33 14.08
N LEU A 88 10.76 -4.97 15.20
CA LEU A 88 10.04 -4.50 16.38
C LEU A 88 9.29 -3.19 16.16
N LYS A 89 9.80 -2.26 15.34
CA LYS A 89 9.04 -1.04 14.98
C LYS A 89 7.70 -1.40 14.29
N LEU A 90 7.72 -2.33 13.34
CA LEU A 90 6.50 -2.78 12.66
C LEU A 90 5.59 -3.60 13.59
N VAL A 91 6.17 -4.45 14.44
CA VAL A 91 5.42 -5.18 15.49
C VAL A 91 4.66 -4.21 16.38
N GLN A 92 5.29 -3.10 16.79
CA GLN A 92 4.64 -2.07 17.60
C GLN A 92 3.41 -1.51 16.87
N VAL A 93 3.55 -1.10 15.61
CA VAL A 93 2.42 -0.60 14.80
C VAL A 93 1.31 -1.63 14.70
N ILE A 94 1.64 -2.89 14.42
CA ILE A 94 0.65 -3.98 14.27
C ILE A 94 -0.09 -4.23 15.59
N ARG A 95 0.60 -4.23 16.74
CA ARG A 95 -0.02 -4.44 18.05
C ARG A 95 -0.89 -3.27 18.49
N GLU A 96 -0.49 -2.04 18.16
CA GLU A 96 -1.27 -0.83 18.46
C GLU A 96 -2.54 -0.75 17.62
N LEU A 97 -2.41 -0.95 16.31
CA LEU A 97 -3.52 -0.79 15.37
C LEU A 97 -4.40 -2.02 15.25
N ARG A 98 -3.89 -3.21 15.59
CA ARG A 98 -4.60 -4.50 15.58
C ARG A 98 -5.33 -4.79 14.25
N PRO A 99 -4.64 -4.69 13.09
CA PRO A 99 -5.28 -4.84 11.79
C PRO A 99 -5.75 -6.27 11.56
N ARG A 100 -6.91 -6.42 10.91
CA ARG A 100 -7.37 -7.73 10.45
C ARG A 100 -6.57 -8.21 9.24
N VAL A 101 -6.31 -7.30 8.30
CA VAL A 101 -5.55 -7.55 7.08
C VAL A 101 -4.42 -6.53 6.99
N VAL A 102 -3.25 -6.99 6.58
CA VAL A 102 -2.10 -6.15 6.25
C VAL A 102 -1.84 -6.24 4.75
N ALA A 103 -1.54 -5.13 4.10
CA ALA A 103 -1.04 -5.09 2.73
C ALA A 103 0.33 -4.43 2.68
N THR A 104 1.17 -4.83 1.74
CA THR A 104 2.49 -4.25 1.51
C THR A 104 2.92 -4.42 0.06
N VAL A 105 4.03 -3.78 -0.32
CA VAL A 105 4.69 -3.95 -1.61
C VAL A 105 5.06 -5.42 -1.85
N HIS A 106 5.11 -5.83 -3.12
CA HIS A 106 5.49 -7.19 -3.48
C HIS A 106 6.98 -7.44 -3.26
N TRP A 107 7.36 -8.67 -2.90
CA TRP A 107 8.76 -9.07 -2.65
C TRP A 107 9.64 -9.13 -3.91
N GLU A 108 9.05 -9.22 -5.09
CA GLU A 108 9.76 -9.00 -6.35
C GLU A 108 9.53 -7.55 -6.78
N SER A 109 10.56 -6.74 -6.62
CA SER A 109 10.53 -5.33 -6.96
C SER A 109 11.89 -4.87 -7.46
N ARG A 110 11.89 -3.79 -8.25
CA ARG A 110 13.13 -3.17 -8.72
C ARG A 110 13.87 -2.46 -7.59
N HIS A 111 13.14 -1.89 -6.63
CA HIS A 111 13.74 -1.10 -5.55
C HIS A 111 14.11 -2.03 -4.38
N PRO A 112 15.39 -2.01 -3.89
CA PRO A 112 15.78 -2.84 -2.77
C PRO A 112 14.91 -2.62 -1.52
N ASP A 113 14.59 -1.38 -1.19
CA ASP A 113 13.75 -1.05 -0.04
C ASP A 113 12.35 -1.70 -0.11
N HIS A 114 11.77 -1.86 -1.31
CA HIS A 114 10.49 -2.56 -1.45
C HIS A 114 10.64 -4.04 -1.07
N ILE A 115 11.74 -4.68 -1.49
CA ILE A 115 12.04 -6.08 -1.15
C ILE A 115 12.18 -6.22 0.37
N HIS A 116 12.99 -5.35 0.99
CA HIS A 116 13.20 -5.34 2.44
C HIS A 116 11.93 -5.01 3.21
N THR A 117 11.13 -4.04 2.74
CA THR A 117 9.82 -3.71 3.33
C THR A 117 8.88 -4.90 3.29
N SER A 118 8.79 -5.59 2.15
CA SER A 118 7.96 -6.79 2.00
C SER A 118 8.32 -7.87 3.02
N ASN A 119 9.62 -8.15 3.17
CA ASN A 119 10.14 -9.15 4.11
C ASN A 119 9.91 -8.71 5.57
N LEU A 120 10.20 -7.45 5.90
CA LEU A 120 9.97 -6.91 7.24
C LEU A 120 8.50 -6.99 7.65
N VAL A 121 7.58 -6.60 6.78
CA VAL A 121 6.14 -6.63 7.05
C VAL A 121 5.65 -8.07 7.23
N ARG A 122 6.09 -8.99 6.37
CA ARG A 122 5.77 -10.43 6.50
C ARG A 122 6.21 -10.98 7.85
N ASP A 123 7.47 -10.74 8.20
CA ASP A 123 8.06 -11.26 9.44
C ASP A 123 7.40 -10.62 10.66
N ALA A 124 7.21 -9.29 10.66
CA ALA A 124 6.56 -8.57 11.74
C ALA A 124 5.10 -9.05 11.94
N ALA A 125 4.34 -9.25 10.87
CA ALA A 125 2.97 -9.77 10.95
C ALA A 125 2.91 -11.14 11.64
N MET A 126 3.90 -12.01 11.38
CA MET A 126 4.00 -13.32 12.03
C MET A 126 4.38 -13.20 13.50
N ILE A 127 5.47 -12.49 13.81
CA ILE A 127 6.01 -12.45 15.17
C ILE A 127 5.22 -11.53 16.12
N ALA A 128 4.45 -10.57 15.62
CA ALA A 128 3.59 -9.71 16.43
C ALA A 128 2.55 -10.52 17.27
N GLY A 129 2.19 -11.72 16.81
CA GLY A 129 1.33 -12.64 17.56
C GLY A 129 2.01 -13.44 18.66
N LEU A 130 3.33 -13.33 18.83
CA LEU A 130 4.06 -14.07 19.85
C LEU A 130 3.97 -13.38 21.21
N LYS A 131 3.44 -14.08 22.23
CA LYS A 131 3.26 -13.53 23.58
C LYS A 131 4.59 -13.08 24.22
N ASN A 132 5.62 -13.89 24.08
CA ASN A 132 6.91 -13.69 24.77
C ASN A 132 7.96 -13.13 23.80
N LEU A 133 7.57 -12.25 22.87
CA LEU A 133 8.52 -11.61 21.95
C LEU A 133 9.36 -10.59 22.71
N ASN A 134 10.68 -10.84 22.77
CA ASN A 134 11.61 -9.96 23.48
C ASN A 134 11.63 -8.55 22.87
N GLY A 135 11.56 -7.52 23.72
CA GLY A 135 11.55 -6.11 23.31
C GLY A 135 10.22 -5.60 22.74
N ALA A 136 9.22 -6.45 22.50
CA ALA A 136 7.93 -6.03 22.00
C ALA A 136 7.03 -5.52 23.12
N GLN A 137 6.32 -4.43 22.86
CA GLN A 137 5.33 -3.85 23.76
C GLN A 137 3.89 -4.18 23.28
N GLY A 138 2.92 -3.99 24.18
CA GLY A 138 1.50 -4.20 23.90
C GLY A 138 1.10 -5.67 23.81
N GLU A 139 -0.21 -5.89 23.76
CA GLU A 139 -0.78 -7.23 23.67
C GLU A 139 -0.50 -7.89 22.31
N PRO A 140 -0.21 -9.20 22.28
CA PRO A 140 0.00 -9.92 21.03
C PRO A 140 -1.17 -9.77 20.06
N TRP A 141 -0.83 -9.56 18.80
CA TRP A 141 -1.81 -9.49 17.73
C TRP A 141 -1.23 -10.07 16.44
N ARG A 142 -1.96 -10.95 15.79
CA ARG A 142 -1.57 -11.49 14.48
C ARG A 142 -2.65 -11.16 13.45
N PRO A 143 -2.31 -10.40 12.38
CA PRO A 143 -3.21 -10.22 11.26
C PRO A 143 -3.60 -11.56 10.63
N TYR A 144 -4.80 -11.65 10.08
CA TYR A 144 -5.27 -12.90 9.47
C TYR A 144 -4.59 -13.18 8.12
N ARG A 145 -4.21 -12.13 7.40
CA ARG A 145 -3.56 -12.24 6.08
C ARG A 145 -2.59 -11.09 5.84
N VAL A 146 -1.55 -11.40 5.06
CA VAL A 146 -0.68 -10.40 4.42
C VAL A 146 -0.93 -10.46 2.92
N LEU A 147 -1.31 -9.35 2.34
CA LEU A 147 -1.54 -9.16 0.92
C LEU A 147 -0.36 -8.38 0.33
N TYR A 148 0.00 -8.66 -0.91
CA TYR A 148 1.09 -7.98 -1.59
C TYR A 148 0.54 -7.30 -2.84
N PHE A 149 0.53 -5.96 -2.87
CA PHE A 149 0.06 -5.22 -4.03
C PHE A 149 1.13 -5.12 -5.12
N LEU A 150 0.69 -5.21 -6.38
CA LEU A 150 1.57 -5.17 -7.53
C LEU A 150 1.70 -3.73 -8.04
N GLU A 151 2.93 -3.21 -8.02
CA GLU A 151 3.21 -1.86 -8.50
C GLU A 151 3.69 -1.86 -9.94
N ARG A 152 4.88 -2.36 -10.19
CA ARG A 152 5.57 -2.24 -11.46
C ARG A 152 5.66 -3.54 -12.25
N TYR A 153 5.98 -4.65 -11.58
CA TYR A 153 6.09 -5.93 -12.25
C TYR A 153 4.72 -6.57 -12.45
N GLU A 154 4.54 -7.14 -13.63
CA GLU A 154 3.33 -7.86 -13.98
C GLU A 154 3.48 -9.33 -13.61
N LEU A 155 3.25 -9.61 -12.35
CA LEU A 155 3.24 -10.97 -11.82
C LEU A 155 1.81 -11.51 -11.81
N PRO A 156 1.62 -12.84 -11.87
CA PRO A 156 0.30 -13.44 -11.74
C PRO A 156 -0.35 -13.07 -10.40
N PRO A 157 -1.49 -12.35 -10.38
CA PRO A 157 -2.17 -12.01 -9.15
C PRO A 157 -2.98 -13.19 -8.63
N SER A 158 -3.18 -13.25 -7.32
CA SER A 158 -4.14 -14.16 -6.69
C SER A 158 -5.58 -13.68 -6.84
N PHE A 159 -5.78 -12.36 -6.82
CA PHE A 159 -7.07 -11.70 -7.04
C PHE A 159 -6.86 -10.22 -7.43
N ILE A 160 -7.93 -9.62 -7.93
CA ILE A 160 -7.97 -8.20 -8.31
C ILE A 160 -9.16 -7.57 -7.61
N VAL A 161 -8.96 -6.40 -7.03
CA VAL A 161 -10.02 -5.57 -6.45
C VAL A 161 -10.51 -4.60 -7.51
N ASP A 162 -11.82 -4.64 -7.82
CA ASP A 162 -12.44 -3.59 -8.63
C ASP A 162 -12.42 -2.25 -7.88
N ILE A 163 -11.70 -1.28 -8.44
CA ILE A 163 -11.57 0.08 -7.91
C ILE A 163 -12.21 1.13 -8.81
N SER A 164 -13.10 0.73 -9.72
CA SER A 164 -13.68 1.64 -10.73
C SER A 164 -14.33 2.87 -10.10
N SER A 165 -15.05 2.70 -8.99
CA SER A 165 -15.68 3.80 -8.26
C SER A 165 -14.71 4.69 -7.47
N ALA A 166 -13.51 4.19 -7.17
CA ALA A 166 -12.49 4.86 -6.35
C ALA A 166 -11.33 5.45 -7.17
N PHE A 167 -11.25 5.12 -8.46
CA PHE A 167 -10.07 5.42 -9.28
C PHE A 167 -9.76 6.92 -9.39
N GLU A 168 -10.77 7.75 -9.62
CA GLU A 168 -10.56 9.20 -9.71
C GLU A 168 -10.05 9.79 -8.39
N GLN A 169 -10.53 9.26 -7.27
CA GLN A 169 -10.05 9.67 -5.95
C GLN A 169 -8.64 9.16 -5.67
N LYS A 170 -8.29 7.94 -6.08
CA LYS A 170 -6.92 7.43 -6.08
C LYS A 170 -5.99 8.37 -6.85
N MET A 171 -6.35 8.77 -8.06
CA MET A 171 -5.51 9.66 -8.87
C MET A 171 -5.36 11.05 -8.25
N ARG A 172 -6.34 11.52 -7.48
CA ARG A 172 -6.17 12.73 -6.66
C ARG A 172 -5.17 12.51 -5.53
N ALA A 173 -5.25 11.38 -4.80
CA ALA A 173 -4.28 11.07 -3.76
C ALA A 173 -2.85 10.96 -4.30
N VAL A 174 -2.64 10.34 -5.46
CA VAL A 174 -1.34 10.29 -6.14
C VAL A 174 -0.82 11.70 -6.42
N ARG A 175 -1.67 12.61 -6.90
CA ARG A 175 -1.27 13.99 -7.24
C ARG A 175 -0.95 14.86 -6.02
N GLU A 176 -1.31 14.45 -4.80
CA GLU A 176 -0.89 15.17 -3.58
C GLU A 176 0.63 15.09 -3.37
N HIS A 177 1.32 14.13 -3.99
CA HIS A 177 2.79 14.06 -4.01
C HIS A 177 3.38 14.97 -5.10
N GLU A 178 3.08 16.26 -5.04
CA GLU A 178 3.47 17.26 -6.05
C GLU A 178 4.97 17.34 -6.28
N SER A 179 5.78 17.08 -5.26
CA SER A 179 7.23 17.09 -5.39
C SER A 179 7.75 15.94 -6.26
N GLN A 180 7.01 14.85 -6.39
CA GLN A 180 7.43 13.62 -7.07
C GLN A 180 6.90 13.53 -8.50
N PHE A 181 5.64 13.93 -8.74
CA PHE A 181 4.98 13.71 -10.02
C PHE A 181 4.96 14.98 -10.89
N HIS A 182 4.84 14.79 -12.21
CA HIS A 182 4.65 15.89 -13.13
C HIS A 182 3.37 16.68 -12.80
N GLY A 183 3.50 18.00 -12.73
CA GLY A 183 2.38 18.89 -12.44
C GLY A 183 2.75 20.36 -12.47
N PRO A 184 1.78 21.27 -12.29
CA PRO A 184 1.98 22.72 -12.44
C PRO A 184 2.99 23.31 -11.43
N ASN A 185 3.19 22.66 -10.31
CA ASN A 185 4.09 23.09 -9.24
C ASN A 185 5.47 22.42 -9.28
N MET A 186 5.72 21.54 -10.24
CA MET A 186 6.95 20.74 -10.32
C MET A 186 8.23 21.57 -10.21
N GLY A 187 8.29 22.75 -10.81
CA GLY A 187 9.46 23.64 -10.76
C GLY A 187 9.82 24.15 -9.37
N LYS A 188 8.88 24.15 -8.41
CA LYS A 188 9.14 24.57 -7.02
C LYS A 188 10.05 23.59 -6.26
N TYR A 189 10.17 22.35 -6.72
CA TYR A 189 10.86 21.26 -6.03
C TYR A 189 12.18 20.87 -6.71
N GLY A 190 12.68 21.72 -7.63
CA GLY A 190 13.93 21.53 -8.35
C GLY A 190 13.74 21.09 -9.80
N GLU A 191 14.83 21.08 -10.58
CA GLU A 191 14.82 20.78 -12.01
C GLU A 191 15.18 19.31 -12.33
N ALA A 192 15.62 18.55 -11.33
CA ALA A 192 16.05 17.18 -11.52
C ALA A 192 14.91 16.31 -12.06
N GLN A 193 15.20 15.54 -13.11
CA GLN A 193 14.26 14.64 -13.74
C GLN A 193 14.35 13.24 -13.11
N THR A 194 13.20 12.63 -12.84
CA THR A 194 13.06 11.26 -12.40
C THR A 194 12.06 10.55 -13.30
N ILE A 195 11.92 9.23 -13.17
CA ILE A 195 10.89 8.51 -13.90
C ILE A 195 9.48 9.00 -13.55
N LEU A 196 9.27 9.45 -12.30
CA LEU A 196 7.97 9.92 -11.81
C LEU A 196 7.61 11.29 -12.35
N THR A 197 8.60 12.12 -12.66
CA THR A 197 8.39 13.46 -13.24
C THR A 197 8.10 13.44 -14.74
N ASN A 198 8.17 12.26 -15.40
CA ASN A 198 7.74 12.13 -16.78
C ASN A 198 6.24 12.45 -16.88
N PRO A 199 5.81 13.35 -17.78
CA PRO A 199 4.39 13.67 -17.98
C PRO A 199 3.51 12.43 -18.21
N GLU A 200 4.03 11.44 -18.91
CA GLU A 200 3.31 10.20 -19.25
C GLU A 200 3.18 9.23 -18.05
N PHE A 201 3.89 9.47 -16.94
CA PHE A 201 3.89 8.50 -15.83
C PHE A 201 2.50 8.33 -15.21
N LEU A 202 1.72 9.37 -15.09
CA LEU A 202 0.35 9.31 -14.59
C LEU A 202 -0.56 8.49 -15.51
N GLU A 203 -0.33 8.54 -16.82
CA GLU A 203 -1.03 7.71 -17.81
C GLU A 203 -0.64 6.23 -17.65
N VAL A 204 0.63 5.94 -17.37
CA VAL A 204 1.09 4.58 -17.08
C VAL A 204 0.34 3.97 -15.89
N ILE A 205 0.08 4.78 -14.84
CA ILE A 205 -0.73 4.33 -13.69
C ILE A 205 -2.16 3.98 -14.16
N GLU A 206 -2.77 4.83 -14.96
CA GLU A 206 -4.11 4.58 -15.49
C GLU A 206 -4.15 3.32 -16.36
N VAL A 207 -3.23 3.17 -17.31
CA VAL A 207 -3.12 1.99 -18.19
C VAL A 207 -2.97 0.71 -17.36
N LYS A 208 -2.10 0.71 -16.33
CA LYS A 208 -1.94 -0.42 -15.42
C LYS A 208 -3.26 -0.81 -14.76
N ASN A 209 -3.97 0.16 -14.18
CA ASN A 209 -5.22 -0.11 -13.48
C ASN A 209 -6.34 -0.53 -14.44
N ARG A 210 -6.40 0.02 -15.66
CA ARG A 210 -7.33 -0.43 -16.74
C ARG A 210 -7.06 -1.88 -17.13
N ARG A 211 -5.80 -2.25 -17.31
CA ARG A 211 -5.42 -3.61 -17.65
C ARG A 211 -5.87 -4.62 -16.59
N TRP A 212 -5.65 -4.29 -15.30
CA TRP A 212 -6.13 -5.16 -14.23
C TRP A 212 -7.66 -5.20 -14.15
N GLY A 213 -8.32 -4.08 -14.33
CA GLY A 213 -9.79 -4.03 -14.40
C GLY A 213 -10.34 -4.90 -15.51
N ALA A 214 -9.76 -4.80 -16.72
CA ALA A 214 -10.21 -5.59 -17.88
C ALA A 214 -10.19 -7.11 -17.64
N LYS A 215 -9.28 -7.61 -16.80
CA LYS A 215 -9.20 -9.05 -16.46
C LYS A 215 -10.37 -9.56 -15.61
N ILE A 216 -11.12 -8.66 -14.99
CA ILE A 216 -12.27 -8.99 -14.13
C ILE A 216 -13.57 -8.31 -14.60
N GLY A 217 -13.62 -7.80 -15.85
CA GLY A 217 -14.79 -7.10 -16.39
C GLY A 217 -15.07 -5.74 -15.74
N ALA A 218 -14.08 -5.13 -15.06
CA ALA A 218 -14.20 -3.82 -14.44
C ALA A 218 -13.41 -2.75 -15.21
N LYS A 219 -13.74 -1.47 -14.99
CA LYS A 219 -13.02 -0.38 -15.66
C LYS A 219 -11.60 -0.22 -15.13
N TYR A 220 -11.41 -0.37 -13.82
CA TYR A 220 -10.11 -0.25 -13.16
C TYR A 220 -9.97 -1.30 -12.06
N GLY A 221 -8.76 -1.84 -11.88
CA GLY A 221 -8.44 -2.85 -10.87
C GLY A 221 -7.12 -2.60 -10.16
N GLU A 222 -7.00 -3.09 -8.94
CA GLU A 222 -5.74 -3.24 -8.20
C GLU A 222 -5.48 -4.72 -7.93
N ALA A 223 -4.30 -5.18 -8.31
CA ALA A 223 -3.93 -6.59 -8.28
C ALA A 223 -3.11 -6.93 -7.04
N TYR A 224 -3.42 -8.07 -6.44
CA TYR A 224 -2.81 -8.57 -5.22
C TYR A 224 -2.34 -10.01 -5.35
N VAL A 225 -1.26 -10.32 -4.65
CA VAL A 225 -0.81 -11.69 -4.39
C VAL A 225 -1.04 -12.01 -2.92
N VAL A 226 -1.47 -13.22 -2.64
CA VAL A 226 -1.52 -13.81 -1.30
C VAL A 226 -0.75 -15.13 -1.34
N ARG A 227 0.12 -15.36 -0.33
CA ARG A 227 0.96 -16.58 -0.29
C ARG A 227 0.18 -17.80 0.23
N GLU A 228 -0.70 -17.55 1.18
CA GLU A 228 -1.48 -18.61 1.80
C GLU A 228 -2.74 -18.90 0.98
N LEU A 229 -3.09 -20.16 0.90
CA LEU A 229 -4.34 -20.58 0.25
C LEU A 229 -5.55 -19.97 0.96
N VAL A 230 -6.51 -19.49 0.18
CA VAL A 230 -7.78 -18.98 0.69
C VAL A 230 -8.75 -20.16 0.89
N ARG A 231 -9.23 -20.33 2.12
CA ARG A 231 -10.28 -21.31 2.39
C ARG A 231 -11.60 -20.80 1.82
N ILE A 232 -12.25 -21.64 1.03
CA ILE A 232 -13.58 -21.40 0.49
C ILE A 232 -14.47 -22.52 1.00
N ASP A 233 -15.50 -22.19 1.77
CA ASP A 233 -16.43 -23.15 2.30
C ASP A 233 -17.56 -23.47 1.30
N ASP A 234 -17.95 -22.49 0.47
CA ASP A 234 -18.96 -22.62 -0.57
C ASP A 234 -18.45 -22.06 -1.89
N PRO A 235 -18.03 -22.93 -2.82
CA PRO A 235 -17.53 -22.49 -4.12
C PRO A 235 -18.62 -21.89 -5.04
N VAL A 236 -19.89 -22.22 -4.82
CA VAL A 236 -20.99 -21.63 -5.60
C VAL A 236 -21.20 -20.18 -5.18
N ALA A 237 -21.23 -19.91 -3.87
CA ALA A 237 -21.31 -18.54 -3.37
C ALA A 237 -20.08 -17.70 -3.74
N ALA A 238 -18.89 -18.31 -3.79
CA ALA A 238 -17.65 -17.62 -4.10
C ALA A 238 -17.45 -17.34 -5.60
N PHE A 239 -17.96 -18.19 -6.51
CA PHE A 239 -17.69 -18.14 -7.94
C PHE A 239 -18.95 -18.23 -8.82
N GLY A 240 -20.12 -18.41 -8.22
CA GLY A 240 -21.36 -18.70 -8.95
C GLY A 240 -22.13 -17.46 -9.42
N GLU A 241 -21.70 -16.25 -9.07
CA GLU A 241 -22.25 -15.03 -9.66
C GLU A 241 -21.63 -14.81 -11.04
N TRP A 242 -22.45 -14.96 -12.04
CA TRP A 242 -22.06 -14.70 -13.43
C TRP A 242 -22.01 -13.21 -13.68
N CYS A 243 -20.82 -12.66 -13.83
CA CYS A 243 -20.68 -11.32 -14.38
C CYS A 243 -20.79 -11.42 -15.89
N GLN A 244 -21.92 -10.96 -16.47
CA GLN A 244 -22.15 -10.98 -17.92
C GLN A 244 -21.10 -10.18 -18.70
N ASP A 245 -20.36 -9.31 -18.00
CA ASP A 245 -19.34 -8.42 -18.57
C ASP A 245 -17.91 -9.01 -18.53
N THR A 246 -17.70 -10.16 -17.89
CA THR A 246 -16.44 -10.90 -17.96
C THR A 246 -16.46 -11.83 -19.17
N VAL A 247 -16.14 -11.30 -20.32
CA VAL A 247 -15.73 -12.13 -21.47
C VAL A 247 -14.29 -12.57 -21.21
N PRO A 248 -13.98 -13.88 -21.25
CA PRO A 248 -12.62 -14.38 -21.10
C PRO A 248 -11.70 -13.92 -22.24
#